data_bbc2f47759242f3137c7162ebc61eaba
#
_entry.id   bbc2f47759242f3137c7162ebc61eaba
#
_cell.length_a   1.000
_cell.length_b   1.000
_cell.length_c   1.000
_cell.angle_alpha   90.00
_cell.angle_beta   90.00
_cell.angle_gamma   90.00
#
_symmetry.space_group_name_H-M   'P 1'
#
loop_
_entity.id
_entity.type
_entity.pdbx_description
1 polymer ?
#
loop_
_entity_poly.entity_id
_entity_poly.type
_entity_poly.pdbx_seq_one_letter_code
_entity_poly.pdbx_strand_id
1 'polypeptide(L)'
;MKHFKEAIVYLLVGIGVGSFISLLSFTLNHATPSMKQFGLLMTMSAIMGLLSLIFEYDKITFITQLISHFILEMLTYGFFIWLTFGSAVITFTNIPTFVITYVIIFIYFRKQGRDNARRINEQ
;
A
#
# COMPACT_ATOMS: atom_id res chain seq x y z
N MET A 1 -8.02 4.68 -22.39
CA MET A 1 -8.58 5.62 -21.41
C MET A 1 -9.03 4.94 -20.12
N LYS A 2 -9.55 3.71 -20.20
CA LYS A 2 -9.94 2.96 -19.01
C LYS A 2 -8.78 2.78 -18.03
N HIS A 3 -7.60 2.43 -18.54
CA HIS A 3 -6.42 2.22 -17.70
C HIS A 3 -5.95 3.51 -17.02
N PHE A 4 -6.14 4.65 -17.68
CA PHE A 4 -5.78 5.94 -17.09
C PHE A 4 -6.66 6.27 -15.88
N LYS A 5 -7.97 6.00 -15.99
CA LYS A 5 -8.90 6.21 -14.87
C LYS A 5 -8.59 5.29 -13.71
N GLU A 6 -8.28 4.03 -13.99
CA GLU A 6 -7.90 3.06 -12.97
C GLU A 6 -6.62 3.51 -12.26
N ALA A 7 -5.63 3.99 -13.01
CA ALA A 7 -4.38 4.47 -12.44
C ALA A 7 -4.62 5.63 -11.48
N ILE A 8 -5.48 6.58 -11.86
CA ILE A 8 -5.80 7.72 -11.00
C ILE A 8 -6.47 7.26 -9.72
N VAL A 9 -7.43 6.33 -9.83
CA VAL A 9 -8.13 5.80 -8.65
C VAL A 9 -7.16 5.11 -7.71
N TYR A 10 -6.29 4.24 -8.23
CA TYR A 10 -5.30 3.56 -7.41
C TYR A 10 -4.33 4.52 -6.76
N LEU A 11 -3.91 5.55 -7.48
CA LEU A 11 -3.02 6.58 -6.97
C LEU A 11 -3.68 7.33 -5.81
N LEU A 12 -4.92 7.74 -5.97
CA LEU A 12 -5.66 8.47 -4.95
C LEU A 12 -5.91 7.60 -3.71
N VAL A 13 -6.29 6.35 -3.92
CA VAL A 13 -6.50 5.41 -2.80
C VAL A 13 -5.18 5.18 -2.07
N GLY A 14 -4.09 5.01 -2.81
CA GLY A 14 -2.76 4.84 -2.20
C GLY A 14 -2.37 6.03 -1.35
N ILE A 15 -2.55 7.24 -1.88
CA ILE A 15 -2.27 8.46 -1.12
C ILE A 15 -3.13 8.53 0.14
N GLY A 16 -4.42 8.22 0.03
CA GLY A 16 -5.32 8.26 1.17
C GLY A 16 -4.93 7.27 2.25
N VAL A 17 -4.69 6.01 1.89
CA VAL A 17 -4.30 4.97 2.83
C VAL A 17 -2.93 5.29 3.44
N GLY A 18 -1.96 5.66 2.60
CA GLY A 18 -0.62 5.98 3.05
C GLY A 18 -0.59 7.19 3.96
N SER A 19 -1.37 8.23 3.64
CA SER A 19 -1.48 9.41 4.49
C SER A 19 -2.01 9.06 5.87
N PHE A 20 -3.08 8.26 5.91
CA PHE A 20 -3.68 7.85 7.17
C PHE A 20 -2.68 7.08 8.03
N ILE A 21 -2.01 6.10 7.44
CA ILE A 21 -1.03 5.28 8.17
C ILE A 21 0.15 6.13 8.63
N SER A 22 0.64 7.01 7.76
CA SER A 22 1.78 7.88 8.09
C SER A 22 1.45 8.83 9.23
N LEU A 23 0.29 9.49 9.16
CA LEU A 23 -0.13 10.41 10.21
C LEU A 23 -0.35 9.68 11.53
N LEU A 24 -0.94 8.49 11.47
CA LEU A 24 -1.13 7.67 12.67
C LEU A 24 0.21 7.30 13.29
N SER A 25 1.18 6.88 12.47
CA SER A 25 2.51 6.52 12.96
C SER A 25 3.21 7.69 13.63
N PHE A 26 3.17 8.87 13.02
CA PHE A 26 3.77 10.07 13.63
C PHE A 26 3.07 10.45 14.92
N THR A 27 1.73 10.36 14.93
CA THR A 27 0.95 10.71 16.12
C THR A 27 1.24 9.75 17.28
N LEU A 28 1.31 8.45 17.00
CA LEU A 28 1.60 7.46 18.04
C LEU A 28 3.01 7.62 18.62
N ASN A 29 3.94 8.12 17.81
CA ASN A 29 5.32 8.34 18.25
C ASN A 29 5.54 9.77 18.77
N HIS A 30 4.47 10.56 18.90
CA HIS A 30 4.54 11.95 19.38
C HIS A 30 5.50 12.81 18.54
N ALA A 31 5.51 12.55 17.23
CA ALA A 31 6.39 13.26 16.30
C ALA A 31 5.56 14.00 15.25
N THR A 32 6.19 15.00 14.65
CA THR A 32 5.59 15.73 13.53
C THR A 32 6.49 15.59 12.32
N PRO A 33 5.91 15.38 11.11
CA PRO A 33 6.74 15.26 9.92
C PRO A 33 7.27 16.63 9.46
N SER A 34 8.51 16.64 8.96
CA SER A 34 9.03 17.78 8.23
C SER A 34 8.43 17.83 6.83
N MET A 35 8.61 18.94 6.13
CA MET A 35 8.14 19.03 4.74
C MET A 35 8.79 17.99 3.85
N LYS A 36 10.07 17.69 4.06
CA LYS A 36 10.77 16.66 3.31
C LYS A 36 10.18 15.29 3.60
N GLN A 37 9.94 14.98 4.87
CA GLN A 37 9.34 13.70 5.26
C GLN A 37 7.93 13.57 4.71
N PHE A 38 7.15 14.62 4.77
CA PHE A 38 5.80 14.64 4.21
C PHE A 38 5.84 14.32 2.71
N GLY A 39 6.71 15.01 1.96
CA GLY A 39 6.84 14.79 0.53
C GLY A 39 7.27 13.37 0.18
N LEU A 40 8.24 12.83 0.92
CA LEU A 40 8.71 11.47 0.69
C LEU A 40 7.61 10.44 0.98
N LEU A 41 6.87 10.61 2.07
CA LEU A 41 5.80 9.69 2.42
C LEU A 41 4.63 9.77 1.45
N MET A 42 4.30 10.96 0.95
CA MET A 42 3.26 11.11 -0.06
C MET A 42 3.68 10.45 -1.39
N THR A 43 4.93 10.64 -1.79
CA THR A 43 5.47 10.00 -2.98
C THR A 43 5.45 8.48 -2.84
N MET A 44 5.87 7.97 -1.69
CA MET A 44 5.80 6.54 -1.40
C MET A 44 4.37 6.01 -1.53
N SER A 45 3.42 6.71 -0.92
CA SER A 45 2.02 6.31 -0.95
C SER A 45 1.46 6.27 -2.36
N ALA A 46 1.82 7.25 -3.18
CA ALA A 46 1.39 7.31 -4.58
C ALA A 46 1.96 6.13 -5.37
N ILE A 47 3.25 5.83 -5.19
CA ILE A 47 3.90 4.72 -5.88
C ILE A 47 3.27 3.40 -5.47
N MET A 48 3.05 3.20 -4.16
CA MET A 48 2.44 1.97 -3.67
C MET A 48 1.03 1.78 -4.20
N GLY A 49 0.27 2.88 -4.32
CA GLY A 49 -1.05 2.82 -4.94
C GLY A 49 -0.97 2.38 -6.40
N LEU A 50 -0.04 2.95 -7.16
CA LEU A 50 0.13 2.58 -8.57
C LEU A 50 0.60 1.13 -8.73
N LEU A 51 1.40 0.61 -7.81
CA LEU A 51 1.81 -0.79 -7.86
C LEU A 51 0.62 -1.75 -7.81
N SER A 52 -0.49 -1.33 -7.21
CA SER A 52 -1.70 -2.15 -7.15
C SER A 52 -2.33 -2.38 -8.53
N LEU A 53 -1.90 -1.66 -9.56
CA LEU A 53 -2.36 -1.92 -10.93
C LEU A 53 -1.99 -3.32 -11.42
N ILE A 54 -1.02 -3.97 -10.78
CA ILE A 54 -0.64 -5.34 -11.16
C ILE A 54 -1.83 -6.29 -11.05
N PHE A 55 -2.80 -6.00 -10.16
CA PHE A 55 -3.98 -6.83 -10.00
C PHE A 55 -4.98 -6.70 -11.17
N GLU A 56 -4.79 -5.71 -12.03
CA GLU A 56 -5.60 -5.56 -13.25
C GLU A 56 -5.05 -6.35 -14.43
N TYR A 57 -3.87 -6.96 -14.26
CA TYR A 57 -3.21 -7.69 -15.34
C TYR A 57 -3.64 -9.15 -15.33
N ASP A 58 -4.56 -9.51 -16.22
CA ASP A 58 -5.24 -10.81 -16.23
C ASP A 58 -4.38 -11.98 -16.73
N LYS A 59 -3.22 -11.69 -17.32
CA LYS A 59 -2.39 -12.72 -17.94
C LYS A 59 -1.58 -13.54 -16.96
N ILE A 60 -1.50 -13.11 -15.69
CA ILE A 60 -0.77 -13.83 -14.65
C ILE A 60 -1.74 -14.30 -13.57
N THR A 61 -1.36 -15.35 -12.85
CA THR A 61 -2.22 -15.89 -11.80
C THR A 61 -2.31 -14.92 -10.64
N PHE A 62 -3.39 -15.05 -9.86
CA PHE A 62 -3.58 -14.19 -8.68
C PHE A 62 -2.44 -14.34 -7.68
N ILE A 63 -1.94 -15.57 -7.48
CA ILE A 63 -0.84 -15.81 -6.55
C ILE A 63 0.42 -15.08 -7.01
N THR A 64 0.72 -15.13 -8.30
CA THR A 64 1.87 -14.41 -8.86
C THR A 64 1.71 -12.91 -8.69
N GLN A 65 0.51 -12.38 -8.93
CA GLN A 65 0.22 -10.97 -8.71
C GLN A 65 0.45 -10.59 -7.26
N LEU A 66 -0.05 -11.40 -6.34
CA LEU A 66 0.05 -11.12 -4.91
C LEU A 66 1.49 -11.11 -4.43
N ILE A 67 2.26 -12.12 -4.81
CA ILE A 67 3.67 -12.22 -4.40
C ILE A 67 4.47 -11.06 -4.98
N SER A 68 4.28 -10.77 -6.28
CA SER A 68 4.98 -9.67 -6.92
C SER A 68 4.62 -8.34 -6.29
N HIS A 69 3.34 -8.11 -6.03
CA HIS A 69 2.87 -6.89 -5.39
C HIS A 69 3.47 -6.73 -4.01
N PHE A 70 3.46 -7.80 -3.21
CA PHE A 70 4.02 -7.75 -1.85
C PHE A 70 5.51 -7.41 -1.88
N ILE A 71 6.28 -8.04 -2.76
CA ILE A 71 7.71 -7.79 -2.85
C ILE A 71 7.98 -6.33 -3.27
N LEU A 72 7.27 -5.85 -4.29
CA LEU A 72 7.44 -4.48 -4.77
C LEU A 72 7.03 -3.46 -3.71
N GLU A 73 5.93 -3.73 -3.00
CA GLU A 73 5.48 -2.86 -1.92
C GLU A 73 6.48 -2.82 -0.78
N MET A 74 7.03 -3.98 -0.40
CA MET A 74 8.01 -4.05 0.67
C MET A 74 9.29 -3.31 0.32
N LEU A 75 9.78 -3.46 -0.90
CA LEU A 75 10.97 -2.75 -1.35
C LEU A 75 10.75 -1.24 -1.37
N THR A 76 9.59 -0.81 -1.88
CA THR A 76 9.25 0.61 -1.93
C THR A 76 9.16 1.17 -0.52
N TYR A 77 8.45 0.48 0.37
CA TYR A 77 8.30 0.90 1.76
C TYR A 77 9.65 1.01 2.46
N GLY A 78 10.47 -0.02 2.36
CA GLY A 78 11.78 -0.02 3.00
C GLY A 78 12.68 1.11 2.50
N PHE A 79 12.69 1.30 1.18
CA PHE A 79 13.51 2.35 0.58
C PHE A 79 13.09 3.75 1.05
N PHE A 80 11.79 4.04 1.01
CA PHE A 80 11.30 5.37 1.40
C PHE A 80 11.37 5.60 2.89
N ILE A 81 11.18 4.57 3.71
CA ILE A 81 11.34 4.72 5.16
C ILE A 81 12.81 5.01 5.48
N TRP A 82 13.72 4.32 4.80
CA TRP A 82 15.14 4.59 4.98
C TRP A 82 15.49 6.02 4.57
N LEU A 83 14.96 6.51 3.43
CA LEU A 83 15.17 7.90 3.00
C LEU A 83 14.57 8.90 3.98
N THR A 84 13.40 8.57 4.52
CA THR A 84 12.67 9.49 5.40
C THR A 84 13.36 9.67 6.75
N PHE A 85 13.80 8.56 7.34
CA PHE A 85 14.36 8.57 8.69
C PHE A 85 15.87 8.40 8.74
N GLY A 86 16.49 7.96 7.64
CA GLY A 86 17.93 7.83 7.55
C GLY A 86 18.53 6.77 8.46
N SER A 87 17.74 5.80 8.92
CA SER A 87 18.18 4.81 9.88
C SER A 87 17.73 3.41 9.46
N ALA A 88 18.69 2.49 9.38
CA ALA A 88 18.38 1.09 9.12
C ALA A 88 17.58 0.47 10.27
N VAL A 89 17.86 0.88 11.52
CA VAL A 89 17.15 0.38 12.68
C VAL A 89 15.67 0.74 12.61
N ILE A 90 15.35 2.00 12.30
CA ILE A 90 13.95 2.44 12.16
C ILE A 90 13.29 1.70 11.03
N THR A 91 13.99 1.50 9.91
CA THR A 91 13.46 0.78 8.76
C THR A 91 13.07 -0.65 9.14
N PHE A 92 13.98 -1.39 9.79
CA PHE A 92 13.70 -2.75 10.19
C PHE A 92 12.64 -2.84 11.26
N THR A 93 12.56 -1.86 12.17
CA THR A 93 11.55 -1.82 13.21
C THR A 93 10.15 -1.61 12.64
N ASN A 94 10.05 -0.93 11.51
CA ASN A 94 8.75 -0.66 10.87
C ASN A 94 8.29 -1.76 9.90
N ILE A 95 9.14 -2.72 9.56
CA ILE A 95 8.75 -3.81 8.67
C ILE A 95 7.59 -4.64 9.24
N PRO A 96 7.58 -5.04 10.52
CA PRO A 96 6.43 -5.76 11.08
C PRO A 96 5.13 -4.99 10.95
N THR A 97 5.15 -3.67 11.17
CA THR A 97 3.96 -2.84 10.98
C THR A 97 3.45 -2.91 9.55
N PHE A 98 4.36 -2.85 8.58
CA PHE A 98 3.99 -2.98 7.17
C PHE A 98 3.36 -4.34 6.87
N VAL A 99 3.97 -5.42 7.35
CA VAL A 99 3.46 -6.77 7.12
C VAL A 99 2.07 -6.94 7.71
N ILE A 100 1.87 -6.49 8.96
CA ILE A 100 0.58 -6.59 9.62
C ILE A 100 -0.48 -5.80 8.86
N THR A 101 -0.16 -4.57 8.47
CA THR A 101 -1.08 -3.72 7.71
C THR A 101 -1.44 -4.37 6.37
N TYR A 102 -0.44 -4.92 5.68
CA TYR A 102 -0.66 -5.57 4.39
C TYR A 102 -1.59 -6.78 4.53
N VAL A 103 -1.35 -7.61 5.55
CA VAL A 103 -2.18 -8.80 5.79
C VAL A 103 -3.62 -8.40 6.11
N ILE A 104 -3.82 -7.37 6.93
CA ILE A 104 -5.17 -6.91 7.28
C ILE A 104 -5.91 -6.42 6.04
N ILE A 105 -5.25 -5.61 5.21
CA ILE A 105 -5.87 -5.09 3.99
C ILE A 105 -6.18 -6.23 3.01
N PHE A 106 -5.25 -7.20 2.88
CA PHE A 106 -5.47 -8.35 2.00
C PHE A 106 -6.66 -9.17 2.44
N ILE A 107 -6.78 -9.45 3.75
CA ILE A 107 -7.90 -10.23 4.28
C ILE A 107 -9.22 -9.50 4.01
N TYR A 108 -9.24 -8.20 4.24
CA TYR A 108 -10.45 -7.39 4.01
C TYR A 108 -10.91 -7.49 2.56
N PHE A 109 -10.01 -7.26 1.61
CA PHE A 109 -10.39 -7.30 0.19
C PHE A 109 -10.77 -8.69 -0.27
N ARG A 110 -10.11 -9.72 0.26
CA ARG A 110 -10.46 -11.10 -0.07
C ARG A 110 -11.86 -11.44 0.40
N LYS A 111 -12.21 -11.04 1.62
CA LYS A 111 -13.54 -11.25 2.16
C LYS A 111 -14.59 -10.52 1.32
N GLN A 112 -14.32 -9.28 0.97
CA GLN A 112 -15.25 -8.48 0.17
C GLN A 112 -15.46 -9.10 -1.21
N GLY A 113 -14.41 -9.64 -1.81
CA GLY A 113 -14.50 -10.33 -3.09
C GLY A 113 -15.37 -11.58 -3.00
N ARG A 114 -15.23 -12.35 -1.93
CA ARG A 114 -16.09 -13.53 -1.70
C ARG A 114 -17.54 -13.15 -1.55
N ASP A 115 -17.82 -12.11 -0.77
CA ASP A 115 -19.18 -11.66 -0.53
C ASP A 115 -19.83 -11.18 -1.81
N ASN A 116 -19.08 -10.47 -2.64
CA ASN A 116 -19.57 -9.99 -3.94
C ASN A 116 -19.86 -11.16 -4.88
N ALA A 117 -18.96 -12.15 -4.91
CA ALA A 117 -19.15 -13.35 -5.73
C ALA A 117 -20.39 -14.14 -5.28
N ARG A 118 -20.58 -14.25 -3.96
CA ARG A 118 -21.74 -14.92 -3.41
C ARG A 118 -23.03 -14.24 -3.83
N ARG A 119 -23.09 -12.91 -3.74
CA ARG A 119 -24.27 -12.14 -4.13
C ARG A 119 -24.61 -12.32 -5.60
N ILE A 120 -23.59 -12.35 -6.46
CA ILE A 120 -23.78 -12.57 -7.89
C ILE A 120 -24.34 -13.97 -8.14
N ASN A 121 -23.82 -14.98 -7.45
CA ASN A 121 -24.28 -16.36 -7.63
C ASN A 121 -25.68 -16.60 -7.10
N GLU A 122 -26.15 -15.81 -6.14
CA GLU A 122 -27.49 -15.93 -5.58
C GLU A 122 -28.56 -15.24 -6.44
N GLN A 123 -28.17 -14.42 -7.39
CA GLN A 123 -29.07 -13.79 -8.34
C GLN A 123 -29.31 -14.69 -9.53
#